data_d8c291d180f8a44a007fa5a31700a493
#
_entry.id   d8c291d180f8a44a007fa5a31700a493
#
_cell.length_a   1.000
_cell.length_b   1.000
_cell.length_c   1.000
_cell.angle_alpha   90.00
_cell.angle_beta   90.00
_cell.angle_gamma   90.00
#
_symmetry.space_group_name_H-M   'P 1'
#
loop_
_entity.id
_entity.type
_entity.pdbx_description
1 polymer ?
#
loop_
_entity_poly.entity_id
_entity_poly.type
_entity_poly.pdbx_seq_one_letter_code
_entity_poly.pdbx_strand_id
1 'polypeptide(L)'
;MRPRFWPLLLLPLLAACSSAGGIAGAAVGAATGSVTMNPVVGYAVAIGVQAGTQSAVNYVMRLRQHAEQTAIATVAGPLPPGAVMPWSIEHDIPIGDEHGEVQVASVISTPLAVCEEIIFSVAKHKEPGADDPRYVATTCRQPDGWQWASAEPAVARWGFLQ
;
A
#
# COMPACT_ATOMS: atom_id res chain seq x y z
N MET A 1 -4.82 22.00 45.98
CA MET A 1 -4.04 20.98 45.25
C MET A 1 -5.00 20.20 44.36
N ARG A 2 -5.01 20.43 43.04
CA ARG A 2 -5.86 19.70 42.08
C ARG A 2 -5.03 18.60 41.45
N PRO A 3 -5.42 17.32 41.52
CA PRO A 3 -4.68 16.23 40.89
C PRO A 3 -4.82 16.33 39.36
N ARG A 4 -3.69 16.45 38.68
CA ARG A 4 -3.54 16.42 37.23
C ARG A 4 -3.62 14.97 36.74
N PHE A 5 -4.83 14.42 36.59
CA PHE A 5 -5.05 13.08 35.99
C PHE A 5 -5.26 13.11 34.48
N TRP A 6 -4.97 14.22 33.79
CA TRP A 6 -5.23 14.34 32.35
C TRP A 6 -4.26 13.59 31.42
N PRO A 7 -2.99 13.31 31.75
CA PRO A 7 -2.13 12.60 30.79
C PRO A 7 -2.41 11.11 30.64
N LEU A 8 -3.13 10.47 31.60
CA LEU A 8 -3.44 9.03 31.51
C LEU A 8 -4.59 8.68 30.56
N LEU A 9 -5.41 9.63 30.16
CA LEU A 9 -6.52 9.43 29.20
C LEU A 9 -6.07 9.52 27.73
N LEU A 10 -4.88 10.05 27.46
CA LEU A 10 -4.35 10.21 26.10
C LEU A 10 -3.55 8.99 25.59
N LEU A 11 -3.10 8.10 26.46
CA LEU A 11 -2.36 6.91 26.07
C LEU A 11 -3.14 5.91 25.20
N PRO A 12 -4.45 5.61 25.45
CA PRO A 12 -5.19 4.67 24.61
C PRO A 12 -5.51 5.23 23.22
N LEU A 13 -5.53 6.54 23.02
CA LEU A 13 -5.78 7.15 21.69
C LEU A 13 -4.62 6.99 20.71
N LEU A 14 -3.39 6.87 21.18
CA LEU A 14 -2.22 6.64 20.33
C LEU A 14 -2.07 5.18 19.86
N ALA A 15 -2.64 4.23 20.61
CA ALA A 15 -2.65 2.82 20.21
C ALA A 15 -3.75 2.50 19.18
N ALA A 16 -4.75 3.38 19.00
CA ALA A 16 -5.88 3.17 18.09
C ALA A 16 -5.56 3.40 16.61
N CYS A 17 -4.41 4.00 16.28
CA CYS A 17 -4.03 4.27 14.89
C CYS A 17 -3.58 3.03 14.10
N SER A 18 -3.43 1.86 14.71
CA SER A 18 -2.85 0.70 14.05
C SER A 18 -3.85 -0.26 13.38
N SER A 19 -5.16 -0.16 13.63
CA SER A 19 -6.14 -0.96 12.89
C SER A 19 -7.57 -0.42 12.97
N ALA A 20 -8.15 -0.05 11.83
CA ALA A 20 -9.57 0.31 11.71
C ALA A 20 -10.50 -0.80 12.26
N GLY A 21 -10.08 -2.07 12.10
CA GLY A 21 -10.79 -3.24 12.63
C GLY A 21 -10.87 -3.26 14.15
N GLY A 22 -9.83 -2.82 14.85
CA GLY A 22 -9.80 -2.78 16.33
C GLY A 22 -10.84 -1.83 16.90
N ILE A 23 -10.99 -0.64 16.32
CA ILE A 23 -11.98 0.36 16.76
C ILE A 23 -13.39 -0.13 16.50
N ALA A 24 -13.67 -0.64 15.31
CA ALA A 24 -14.98 -1.17 14.94
C ALA A 24 -15.36 -2.36 15.84
N GLY A 25 -14.45 -3.30 16.06
CA GLY A 25 -14.66 -4.44 16.94
C GLY A 25 -14.95 -4.04 18.38
N ALA A 26 -14.19 -3.09 18.94
CA ALA A 26 -14.39 -2.61 20.30
C ALA A 26 -15.75 -1.91 20.48
N ALA A 27 -16.16 -1.07 19.54
CA ALA A 27 -17.43 -0.36 19.60
C ALA A 27 -18.62 -1.32 19.55
N VAL A 28 -18.64 -2.24 18.60
CA VAL A 28 -19.75 -3.21 18.45
C VAL A 28 -19.74 -4.22 19.58
N GLY A 29 -18.56 -4.69 20.01
CA GLY A 29 -18.43 -5.62 21.13
C GLY A 29 -18.92 -5.03 22.46
N ALA A 30 -18.60 -3.76 22.74
CA ALA A 30 -19.07 -3.07 23.93
C ALA A 30 -20.60 -2.89 23.90
N ALA A 31 -21.16 -2.48 22.75
CA ALA A 31 -22.62 -2.36 22.59
C ALA A 31 -23.32 -3.71 22.77
N THR A 32 -22.83 -4.77 22.15
CA THR A 32 -23.42 -6.11 22.26
C THR A 32 -23.29 -6.66 23.67
N GLY A 33 -22.13 -6.51 24.32
CA GLY A 33 -21.89 -6.95 25.69
C GLY A 33 -22.82 -6.27 26.70
N SER A 34 -23.10 -4.97 26.53
CA SER A 34 -24.01 -4.22 27.38
C SER A 34 -25.46 -4.63 27.20
N VAL A 35 -25.91 -4.88 25.99
CA VAL A 35 -27.29 -5.31 25.69
C VAL A 35 -27.54 -6.74 26.14
N THR A 36 -26.60 -7.65 25.94
CA THR A 36 -26.75 -9.05 26.36
C THR A 36 -26.41 -9.31 27.81
N MET A 37 -25.85 -8.30 28.50
CA MET A 37 -25.30 -8.44 29.88
C MET A 37 -24.28 -9.59 30.00
N ASN A 38 -23.69 -10.01 28.88
CA ASN A 38 -22.75 -11.12 28.86
C ASN A 38 -21.42 -10.64 28.16
N PRO A 39 -20.35 -10.46 28.92
CA PRO A 39 -19.09 -9.98 28.42
C PRO A 39 -18.42 -10.95 27.41
N VAL A 40 -18.69 -12.24 27.51
CA VAL A 40 -18.14 -13.25 26.58
C VAL A 40 -18.75 -13.09 25.20
N VAL A 41 -20.05 -12.81 25.10
CA VAL A 41 -20.75 -12.54 23.83
C VAL A 41 -20.21 -11.24 23.22
N GLY A 42 -20.08 -10.19 24.01
CA GLY A 42 -19.50 -8.92 23.55
C GLY A 42 -18.08 -9.09 23.00
N TYR A 43 -17.24 -9.86 23.68
CA TYR A 43 -15.87 -10.15 23.23
C TYR A 43 -15.83 -10.97 21.93
N ALA A 44 -16.64 -12.00 21.81
CA ALA A 44 -16.72 -12.83 20.61
C ALA A 44 -17.16 -12.02 19.37
N VAL A 45 -18.16 -11.15 19.54
CA VAL A 45 -18.62 -10.24 18.48
C VAL A 45 -17.54 -9.22 18.13
N ALA A 46 -16.83 -8.67 19.10
CA ALA A 46 -15.74 -7.73 18.88
C ALA A 46 -14.67 -8.33 17.97
N ILE A 47 -14.23 -9.57 18.24
CA ILE A 47 -13.24 -10.27 17.42
C ILE A 47 -13.77 -10.51 16.00
N GLY A 48 -15.00 -10.94 15.86
CA GLY A 48 -15.60 -11.19 14.54
C GLY A 48 -15.67 -9.93 13.68
N VAL A 49 -16.12 -8.81 14.24
CA VAL A 49 -16.19 -7.52 13.56
C VAL A 49 -14.80 -7.00 13.22
N GLN A 50 -13.84 -7.10 14.15
CA GLN A 50 -12.46 -6.71 13.92
C GLN A 50 -11.85 -7.46 12.73
N ALA A 51 -11.97 -8.79 12.72
CA ALA A 51 -11.42 -9.64 11.66
C ALA A 51 -12.06 -9.34 10.30
N GLY A 52 -13.39 -9.18 10.25
CA GLY A 52 -14.11 -8.83 9.04
C GLY A 52 -13.73 -7.47 8.47
N THR A 53 -13.65 -6.45 9.32
CA THR A 53 -13.23 -5.09 8.91
C THR A 53 -11.80 -5.07 8.41
N GLN A 54 -10.88 -5.73 9.12
CA GLN A 54 -9.47 -5.80 8.71
C GLN A 54 -9.31 -6.52 7.36
N SER A 55 -10.06 -7.58 7.14
CA SER A 55 -10.04 -8.32 5.86
C SER A 55 -10.55 -7.46 4.71
N ALA A 56 -11.62 -6.68 4.91
CA ALA A 56 -12.15 -5.77 3.91
C ALA A 56 -11.15 -4.66 3.57
N VAL A 57 -10.53 -4.04 4.57
CA VAL A 57 -9.48 -3.02 4.37
C VAL A 57 -8.31 -3.61 3.58
N ASN A 58 -7.79 -4.76 3.98
CA ASN A 58 -6.68 -5.41 3.31
C ASN A 58 -7.02 -5.79 1.86
N TYR A 59 -8.27 -6.17 1.59
CA TYR A 59 -8.73 -6.47 0.23
C TYR A 59 -8.71 -5.20 -0.64
N VAL A 60 -9.29 -4.10 -0.17
CA VAL A 60 -9.30 -2.82 -0.90
C VAL A 60 -7.88 -2.31 -1.15
N MET A 61 -7.01 -2.37 -0.13
CA MET A 61 -5.61 -1.93 -0.29
C MET A 61 -4.85 -2.77 -1.32
N ARG A 62 -5.07 -4.09 -1.38
CA ARG A 62 -4.48 -4.94 -2.42
C ARG A 62 -4.98 -4.59 -3.81
N LEU A 63 -6.28 -4.31 -3.98
CA LEU A 63 -6.82 -3.88 -5.27
C LEU A 63 -6.18 -2.57 -5.74
N ARG A 64 -6.00 -1.61 -4.85
CA ARG A 64 -5.36 -0.32 -5.15
C ARG A 64 -3.90 -0.50 -5.53
N GLN A 65 -3.15 -1.26 -4.74
CA GLN A 65 -1.76 -1.58 -5.05
C GLN A 65 -1.60 -2.27 -6.42
N HIS A 66 -2.50 -3.20 -6.75
CA HIS A 66 -2.49 -3.84 -8.06
C HIS A 66 -2.80 -2.84 -9.19
N ALA A 67 -3.73 -1.93 -8.99
CA ALA A 67 -4.06 -0.90 -9.96
C ALA A 67 -2.88 0.05 -10.20
N GLU A 68 -2.18 0.48 -9.14
CA GLU A 68 -0.96 1.28 -9.21
C GLU A 68 0.15 0.56 -10.00
N GLN A 69 0.43 -0.70 -9.65
CA GLN A 69 1.40 -1.52 -10.36
C GLN A 69 1.07 -1.67 -11.84
N THR A 70 -0.19 -1.83 -12.17
CA THR A 70 -0.66 -1.91 -13.56
C THR A 70 -0.48 -0.58 -14.29
N ALA A 71 -0.75 0.54 -13.63
CA ALA A 71 -0.54 1.87 -14.22
C ALA A 71 0.94 2.09 -14.56
N ILE A 72 1.85 1.81 -13.63
CA ILE A 72 3.29 1.92 -13.85
C ILE A 72 3.75 0.99 -14.99
N ALA A 73 3.36 -0.29 -14.96
CA ALA A 73 3.74 -1.27 -15.99
C ALA A 73 3.21 -0.88 -17.39
N THR A 74 2.02 -0.32 -17.46
CA THR A 74 1.42 0.15 -18.72
C THR A 74 2.19 1.32 -19.33
N VAL A 75 2.65 2.26 -18.49
CA VAL A 75 3.46 3.39 -18.95
C VAL A 75 4.86 2.92 -19.36
N ALA A 76 5.48 2.04 -18.58
CA ALA A 76 6.83 1.56 -18.84
C ALA A 76 6.95 0.73 -20.12
N GLY A 77 6.03 -0.20 -20.33
CA GLY A 77 6.12 -1.24 -21.36
C GLY A 77 6.39 -0.79 -22.82
N PRO A 78 5.90 0.35 -23.29
CA PRO A 78 6.24 0.85 -24.62
C PRO A 78 7.54 1.67 -24.68
N LEU A 79 8.21 1.91 -23.55
CA LEU A 79 9.36 2.81 -23.50
C LEU A 79 10.65 2.10 -23.94
N PRO A 80 11.51 2.79 -24.70
CA PRO A 80 12.86 2.28 -24.93
C PRO A 80 13.74 2.45 -23.68
N PRO A 81 14.78 1.62 -23.51
CA PRO A 81 15.72 1.75 -22.42
C PRO A 81 16.29 3.18 -22.29
N GLY A 82 16.34 3.69 -21.06
CA GLY A 82 16.77 5.03 -20.72
C GLY A 82 15.70 6.11 -20.81
N ALA A 83 14.56 5.85 -21.44
CA ALA A 83 13.46 6.81 -21.49
C ALA A 83 12.77 6.93 -20.13
N VAL A 84 12.38 8.16 -19.78
CA VAL A 84 11.67 8.51 -18.54
C VAL A 84 10.30 9.08 -18.92
N MET A 85 9.25 8.61 -18.26
CA MET A 85 7.89 9.13 -18.42
C MET A 85 7.19 9.30 -17.07
N PRO A 86 6.33 10.31 -16.92
CA PRO A 86 5.49 10.42 -15.74
C PRO A 86 4.40 9.33 -15.76
N TRP A 87 4.06 8.85 -14.58
CA TRP A 87 2.92 7.97 -14.34
C TRP A 87 2.03 8.55 -13.25
N SER A 88 0.75 8.26 -13.28
CA SER A 88 -0.21 8.64 -12.24
C SER A 88 -1.37 7.66 -12.18
N ILE A 89 -1.98 7.57 -11.01
CA ILE A 89 -3.23 6.88 -10.79
C ILE A 89 -4.15 7.75 -9.94
N GLU A 90 -5.40 7.84 -10.32
CA GLU A 90 -6.46 8.51 -9.59
C GLU A 90 -7.59 7.51 -9.28
N HIS A 91 -8.18 7.61 -8.12
CA HIS A 91 -9.28 6.76 -7.67
C HIS A 91 -10.54 7.58 -7.45
N ASP A 92 -11.71 6.99 -7.61
CA ASP A 92 -13.00 7.63 -7.34
C ASP A 92 -13.09 8.19 -5.91
N ILE A 93 -12.48 7.48 -4.96
CA ILE A 93 -12.24 7.99 -3.61
C ILE A 93 -10.76 8.34 -3.54
N PRO A 94 -10.39 9.63 -3.35
CA PRO A 94 -9.01 10.10 -3.46
C PRO A 94 -8.15 9.71 -2.23
N ILE A 95 -8.05 8.41 -2.00
CA ILE A 95 -7.18 7.79 -0.98
C ILE A 95 -6.21 6.89 -1.71
N GLY A 96 -4.92 7.22 -1.66
CA GLY A 96 -3.87 6.50 -2.38
C GLY A 96 -3.81 6.87 -3.87
N ASP A 97 -4.18 8.11 -4.22
CA ASP A 97 -3.82 8.70 -5.48
C ASP A 97 -2.32 8.96 -5.47
N GLU A 98 -1.63 8.38 -6.41
CA GLU A 98 -0.18 8.43 -6.46
C GLU A 98 0.30 8.78 -7.85
N HIS A 99 1.51 9.32 -7.94
CA HIS A 99 2.15 9.70 -9.17
C HIS A 99 3.67 9.72 -8.99
N GLY A 100 4.39 9.76 -10.11
CA GLY A 100 5.83 9.79 -10.10
C GLY A 100 6.40 9.70 -11.49
N GLU A 101 7.62 9.21 -11.59
CA GLU A 101 8.31 8.96 -12.85
C GLU A 101 8.71 7.48 -12.94
N VAL A 102 8.72 6.94 -14.14
CA VAL A 102 9.22 5.61 -14.44
C VAL A 102 10.22 5.67 -15.57
N GLN A 103 11.31 4.90 -15.43
CA GLN A 103 12.37 4.73 -16.40
C GLN A 103 12.61 3.25 -16.65
N VAL A 104 12.75 2.86 -17.92
CA VAL A 104 13.23 1.52 -18.27
C VAL A 104 14.75 1.50 -18.16
N ALA A 105 15.28 0.70 -17.25
CA ALA A 105 16.71 0.52 -17.02
C ALA A 105 17.32 -0.47 -18.03
N SER A 106 16.68 -1.63 -18.19
CA SER A 106 17.15 -2.68 -19.09
C SER A 106 15.99 -3.54 -19.62
N VAL A 107 16.23 -4.21 -20.75
CA VAL A 107 15.32 -5.20 -21.33
C VAL A 107 15.92 -6.59 -21.19
N ILE A 108 15.16 -7.52 -20.64
CA ILE A 108 15.52 -8.90 -20.41
C ILE A 108 14.71 -9.75 -21.37
N SER A 109 15.33 -10.21 -22.46
CA SER A 109 14.67 -11.05 -23.45
C SER A 109 15.09 -12.51 -23.27
N THR A 110 14.12 -13.37 -23.00
CA THR A 110 14.31 -14.82 -22.89
C THR A 110 13.37 -15.54 -23.85
N PRO A 111 13.62 -16.83 -24.17
CA PRO A 111 12.69 -17.61 -24.98
C PRO A 111 11.28 -17.73 -24.40
N LEU A 112 11.13 -17.52 -23.09
CA LEU A 112 9.87 -17.68 -22.37
C LEU A 112 9.11 -16.37 -22.19
N ALA A 113 9.82 -15.24 -22.03
CA ALA A 113 9.21 -13.94 -21.77
C ALA A 113 10.13 -12.80 -22.15
N VAL A 114 9.54 -11.67 -22.49
CA VAL A 114 10.22 -10.38 -22.59
C VAL A 114 9.85 -9.59 -21.35
N CYS A 115 10.85 -9.23 -20.57
CA CYS A 115 10.69 -8.47 -19.34
C CYS A 115 11.54 -7.20 -19.40
N GLU A 116 11.24 -6.25 -18.53
CA GLU A 116 11.96 -5.00 -18.38
C GLU A 116 12.24 -4.75 -16.90
N GLU A 117 13.46 -4.35 -16.61
CA GLU A 117 13.80 -3.78 -15.32
C GLU A 117 13.49 -2.29 -15.38
N ILE A 118 12.69 -1.82 -14.45
CA ILE A 118 12.26 -0.43 -14.36
C ILE A 118 12.70 0.19 -13.05
N ILE A 119 13.01 1.48 -13.08
CA ILE A 119 13.20 2.30 -11.90
C ILE A 119 12.03 3.29 -11.86
N PHE A 120 11.28 3.32 -10.77
CA PHE A 120 10.18 4.25 -10.61
C PHE A 120 10.25 5.00 -9.29
N SER A 121 9.69 6.19 -9.26
CA SER A 121 9.54 6.98 -8.04
C SER A 121 8.07 7.11 -7.67
N VAL A 122 7.82 7.34 -6.39
CA VAL A 122 6.51 7.73 -5.86
C VAL A 122 6.68 9.12 -5.24
N ALA A 123 6.00 10.11 -5.79
CA ALA A 123 6.15 11.48 -5.36
C ALA A 123 5.50 11.71 -3.99
N LYS A 124 6.25 12.35 -3.08
CA LYS A 124 5.75 12.77 -1.76
C LYS A 124 4.93 14.06 -1.82
N HIS A 125 5.09 14.83 -2.88
CA HIS A 125 4.49 16.13 -3.11
C HIS A 125 3.84 16.18 -4.48
N LYS A 126 3.08 17.25 -4.77
CA LYS A 126 2.39 17.39 -6.07
C LYS A 126 3.31 17.36 -7.30
N GLU A 127 4.57 17.74 -7.13
CA GLU A 127 5.57 17.67 -8.19
C GLU A 127 6.64 16.64 -7.80
N PRO A 128 7.02 15.73 -8.73
CA PRO A 128 8.11 14.79 -8.53
C PRO A 128 9.41 15.53 -8.18
N GLY A 129 10.14 15.01 -7.21
CA GLY A 129 11.37 15.61 -6.71
C GLY A 129 12.56 14.64 -6.64
N ALA A 130 13.77 15.19 -6.53
CA ALA A 130 14.98 14.39 -6.41
C ALA A 130 15.03 13.53 -5.12
N ASP A 131 14.30 13.95 -4.09
CA ASP A 131 14.22 13.28 -2.79
C ASP A 131 13.11 12.23 -2.69
N ASP A 132 12.38 11.99 -3.79
CA ASP A 132 11.34 10.97 -3.81
C ASP A 132 11.94 9.57 -3.74
N PRO A 133 11.33 8.66 -2.98
CA PRO A 133 11.79 7.29 -2.90
C PRO A 133 11.72 6.63 -4.27
N ARG A 134 12.80 5.94 -4.63
CA ARG A 134 12.90 5.19 -5.88
C ARG A 134 12.93 3.70 -5.60
N TYR A 135 12.32 2.96 -6.50
CA TYR A 135 12.18 1.52 -6.41
C TYR A 135 12.62 0.89 -7.71
N VAL A 136 13.16 -0.32 -7.63
CA VAL A 136 13.44 -1.17 -8.78
C VAL A 136 12.37 -2.23 -8.86
N ALA A 137 11.83 -2.46 -10.04
CA ALA A 137 10.85 -3.50 -10.29
C ALA A 137 11.13 -4.18 -11.62
N THR A 138 10.54 -5.35 -11.79
CA THR A 138 10.51 -6.07 -13.07
C THR A 138 9.09 -6.13 -13.56
N THR A 139 8.86 -5.74 -14.82
CA THR A 139 7.60 -5.95 -15.53
C THR A 139 7.82 -6.91 -16.67
N CYS A 140 6.84 -7.75 -16.98
CA CYS A 140 6.94 -8.73 -18.07
C CYS A 140 5.73 -8.61 -19.00
N ARG A 141 5.99 -8.78 -20.29
CA ARG A 141 4.94 -8.75 -21.30
C ARG A 141 4.13 -10.04 -21.26
N GLN A 142 2.82 -9.90 -21.08
CA GLN A 142 1.82 -10.96 -21.12
C GLN A 142 0.89 -10.77 -22.33
N PRO A 143 0.02 -11.73 -22.68
CA PRO A 143 -0.93 -11.58 -23.78
C PRO A 143 -1.89 -10.39 -23.63
N ASP A 144 -2.23 -10.04 -22.39
CA ASP A 144 -3.16 -8.96 -22.02
C ASP A 144 -2.46 -7.65 -21.65
N GLY A 145 -1.13 -7.57 -21.82
CA GLY A 145 -0.35 -6.36 -21.57
C GLY A 145 0.89 -6.58 -20.70
N TRP A 146 1.46 -5.49 -20.26
CA TRP A 146 2.60 -5.54 -19.34
C TRP A 146 2.13 -5.74 -17.90
N GLN A 147 2.70 -6.71 -17.23
CA GLN A 147 2.33 -7.10 -15.87
C GLN A 147 3.52 -6.95 -14.92
N TRP A 148 3.21 -6.61 -13.69
CA TRP A 148 4.18 -6.51 -12.63
C TRP A 148 4.70 -7.87 -12.20
N ALA A 149 6.02 -8.03 -12.11
CA ALA A 149 6.64 -9.29 -11.69
C ALA A 149 7.26 -9.19 -10.30
N SER A 150 8.04 -8.15 -10.01
CA SER A 150 8.67 -7.95 -8.71
C SER A 150 9.02 -6.49 -8.48
N ALA A 151 9.20 -6.08 -7.21
CA ALA A 151 9.70 -4.77 -6.82
C ALA A 151 10.61 -4.85 -5.61
N GLU A 152 11.67 -4.05 -5.64
CA GLU A 152 12.62 -3.89 -4.54
C GLU A 152 12.99 -2.40 -4.37
N PRO A 153 13.27 -1.94 -3.12
CA PRO A 153 13.77 -0.58 -2.92
C PRO A 153 15.12 -0.37 -3.62
N ALA A 154 15.27 0.70 -4.36
CA ALA A 154 16.51 1.08 -5.02
C ALA A 154 17.51 1.69 -4.01
N VAL A 155 18.13 0.85 -3.20
CA VAL A 155 19.09 1.27 -2.16
C VAL A 155 20.52 0.82 -2.49
N ALA A 156 21.50 1.63 -2.15
CA ALA A 156 22.92 1.40 -2.49
C ALA A 156 23.48 0.06 -1.97
N ARG A 157 22.91 -0.52 -0.91
CA ARG A 157 23.35 -1.81 -0.34
C ARG A 157 23.23 -3.00 -1.31
N TRP A 158 22.36 -2.91 -2.33
CA TRP A 158 22.18 -3.99 -3.28
C TRP A 158 23.37 -4.19 -4.20
N GLY A 159 24.21 -3.16 -4.36
CA GLY A 159 25.47 -3.29 -5.11
C GLY A 159 26.51 -4.25 -4.48
N PHE A 160 26.31 -4.67 -3.22
CA PHE A 160 27.21 -5.58 -2.52
C PHE A 160 26.71 -7.03 -2.51
N LEU A 161 25.55 -7.32 -3.10
CA LEU A 161 24.94 -8.65 -3.10
C LEU A 161 24.98 -9.32 -4.49
N GLN A 162 25.70 -8.70 -5.45
CA GLN A 162 25.93 -9.25 -6.78
C GLN A 162 27.29 -9.93 -6.87
#